data_29ad40dd7b64165df2a0170f5eac6c52
#
_entry.id   29ad40dd7b64165df2a0170f5eac6c52
#
_cell.length_a   1.000
_cell.length_b   1.000
_cell.length_c   1.000
_cell.angle_alpha   90.00
_cell.angle_beta   90.00
_cell.angle_gamma   90.00
#
_symmetry.space_group_name_H-M   'P 1'
#
loop_
_entity.id
_entity.type
_entity.pdbx_description
1 polymer ?
#
loop_
_entity_poly.entity_id
_entity_poly.type
_entity_poly.pdbx_seq_one_letter_code
_entity_poly.pdbx_strand_id
1 'polypeptide(L)'
;ADPSLDYSQVTRPRALPLLTEFETSKGKEWLWTTFSADQIDLNFSNPKVLLTMLEVLLNYVKHGARFIRLDAIGFLWKKIGTTCMHLPETHQVVQLMRAVLNLAAPQVQLITETNVPHLDNISYFGNGKNEAQFVYNFSLPPLTAHAILRQDASYLSQWAAGITPPSS
;
A
#
# COMPACT_ATOMS: atom_id res chain seq x y z
N ALA A 1 -16.02 11.23 -6.90
CA ALA A 1 -15.04 12.33 -6.76
C ALA A 1 -15.60 13.61 -7.40
N ASP A 2 -15.16 14.77 -6.94
CA ASP A 2 -15.57 16.06 -7.51
C ASP A 2 -14.45 16.59 -8.41
N PRO A 3 -14.62 16.66 -9.75
CA PRO A 3 -13.57 17.08 -10.67
C PRO A 3 -13.21 18.58 -10.58
N SER A 4 -13.96 19.39 -9.83
CA SER A 4 -13.68 20.79 -9.59
C SER A 4 -12.63 21.05 -8.51
N LEU A 5 -12.25 20.04 -7.74
CA LEU A 5 -11.26 20.17 -6.67
C LEU A 5 -9.82 20.16 -7.21
N ASP A 6 -8.91 20.75 -6.44
CA ASP A 6 -7.49 20.77 -6.77
C ASP A 6 -6.81 19.45 -6.37
N TYR A 7 -6.33 18.72 -7.36
CA TYR A 7 -5.60 17.46 -7.23
C TYR A 7 -4.09 17.60 -7.50
N SER A 8 -3.57 18.81 -7.63
CA SER A 8 -2.18 19.07 -8.03
C SER A 8 -1.14 18.47 -7.10
N GLN A 9 -1.47 18.31 -5.82
CA GLN A 9 -0.57 17.74 -4.81
C GLN A 9 -0.60 16.21 -4.77
N VAL A 10 -1.58 15.56 -5.39
CA VAL A 10 -1.76 14.11 -5.32
C VAL A 10 -0.62 13.40 -6.06
N THR A 11 0.05 12.48 -5.36
CA THR A 11 1.10 11.65 -5.96
C THR A 11 0.54 10.75 -7.05
N ARG A 12 1.15 10.81 -8.23
CA ARG A 12 0.72 10.11 -9.44
C ARG A 12 1.73 9.04 -9.82
N PRO A 13 1.44 7.74 -9.59
CA PRO A 13 2.33 6.64 -9.99
C PRO A 13 2.33 6.40 -11.51
N ARG A 14 1.31 6.90 -12.20
CA ARG A 14 1.13 6.79 -13.65
C ARG A 14 0.79 8.12 -14.27
N ALA A 15 1.21 8.34 -15.52
CA ALA A 15 0.85 9.53 -16.30
C ALA A 15 -0.55 9.40 -16.95
N LEU A 16 -1.52 8.85 -16.21
CA LEU A 16 -2.91 8.66 -16.63
C LEU A 16 -3.83 9.59 -15.83
N PRO A 17 -5.06 9.88 -16.29
CA PRO A 17 -6.01 10.69 -15.53
C PRO A 17 -6.23 10.11 -14.13
N LEU A 18 -6.27 10.96 -13.10
CA LEU A 18 -6.56 10.56 -11.73
C LEU A 18 -8.03 10.22 -11.52
N LEU A 19 -8.90 10.95 -12.21
CA LEU A 19 -10.33 10.73 -12.21
C LEU A 19 -10.77 10.23 -13.57
N THR A 20 -11.66 9.26 -13.57
CA THR A 20 -12.27 8.68 -14.77
C THR A 20 -13.79 8.81 -14.68
N GLU A 21 -14.44 9.27 -15.74
CA GLU A 21 -15.90 9.34 -15.83
C GLU A 21 -16.47 7.95 -16.13
N PHE A 22 -17.47 7.53 -15.35
CA PHE A 22 -18.19 6.27 -15.54
C PHE A 22 -19.69 6.50 -15.65
N GLU A 23 -20.33 5.73 -16.50
CA GLU A 23 -21.80 5.61 -16.50
C GLU A 23 -22.23 4.73 -15.33
N THR A 24 -23.08 5.27 -14.45
CA THR A 24 -23.65 4.56 -13.30
C THR A 24 -25.17 4.55 -13.37
N SER A 25 -25.82 3.81 -12.49
CA SER A 25 -27.28 3.85 -12.37
C SER A 25 -27.85 5.21 -11.97
N LYS A 26 -26.98 6.13 -11.52
CA LYS A 26 -27.31 7.53 -11.15
C LYS A 26 -26.90 8.55 -12.21
N GLY A 27 -26.42 8.09 -13.38
CA GLY A 27 -25.86 8.91 -14.44
C GLY A 27 -24.33 8.91 -14.42
N LYS A 28 -23.71 9.91 -15.03
CA LYS A 28 -22.26 10.04 -15.12
C LYS A 28 -21.67 10.48 -13.79
N GLU A 29 -20.70 9.72 -13.31
CA GLU A 29 -19.98 10.01 -12.07
C GLU A 29 -18.47 9.92 -12.27
N TRP A 30 -17.71 10.83 -11.63
CA TRP A 30 -16.25 10.79 -11.60
C TRP A 30 -15.76 9.90 -10.46
N LEU A 31 -15.00 8.86 -10.79
CA LEU A 31 -14.41 7.94 -9.84
C LEU A 31 -12.89 8.12 -9.79
N TRP A 32 -12.32 7.87 -8.62
CA TRP A 32 -10.88 7.94 -8.41
C TRP A 32 -10.21 6.69 -8.96
N THR A 33 -9.17 6.86 -9.79
CA THR A 33 -8.47 5.79 -10.49
C THR A 33 -6.96 6.08 -10.46
N THR A 34 -6.32 5.78 -9.33
CA THR A 34 -4.90 6.10 -9.10
C THR A 34 -3.99 5.51 -10.18
N PHE A 35 -4.23 4.28 -10.63
CA PHE A 35 -3.36 3.53 -11.53
C PHE A 35 -3.84 3.51 -12.98
N SER A 36 -5.11 3.16 -13.22
CA SER A 36 -5.70 3.09 -14.55
C SER A 36 -7.22 3.13 -14.46
N ALA A 37 -7.89 3.44 -15.58
CA ALA A 37 -9.34 3.62 -15.65
C ALA A 37 -10.16 2.39 -15.22
N ASP A 38 -9.60 1.19 -15.33
CA ASP A 38 -10.21 -0.07 -14.93
C ASP A 38 -9.95 -0.44 -13.46
N GLN A 39 -9.15 0.34 -12.74
CA GLN A 39 -8.81 0.14 -11.34
C GLN A 39 -9.39 1.27 -10.46
N ILE A 40 -10.64 1.09 -10.04
CA ILE A 40 -11.36 2.06 -9.20
C ILE A 40 -10.86 1.95 -7.76
N ASP A 41 -10.44 3.07 -7.19
CA ASP A 41 -10.01 3.14 -5.80
C ASP A 41 -11.21 3.13 -4.85
N LEU A 42 -11.13 2.36 -3.79
CA LEU A 42 -12.14 2.32 -2.74
C LEU A 42 -11.99 3.51 -1.78
N ASN A 43 -13.12 4.04 -1.32
CA ASN A 43 -13.13 5.10 -0.33
C ASN A 43 -13.08 4.54 1.10
N PHE A 44 -11.88 4.38 1.66
CA PHE A 44 -11.67 3.86 3.01
C PHE A 44 -12.12 4.82 4.13
N SER A 45 -12.41 6.08 3.83
CA SER A 45 -13.05 6.99 4.80
C SER A 45 -14.52 6.64 5.05
N ASN A 46 -15.13 5.81 4.19
CA ASN A 46 -16.46 5.27 4.40
C ASN A 46 -16.37 4.03 5.32
N PRO A 47 -16.96 4.08 6.55
CA PRO A 47 -16.88 2.95 7.49
C PRO A 47 -17.44 1.63 6.91
N LYS A 48 -18.44 1.69 6.04
CA LYS A 48 -18.99 0.48 5.41
C LYS A 48 -17.97 -0.19 4.49
N VAL A 49 -17.22 0.61 3.71
CA VAL A 49 -16.14 0.09 2.86
C VAL A 49 -15.06 -0.54 3.72
N LEU A 50 -14.62 0.14 4.78
CA LEU A 50 -13.62 -0.38 5.70
C LEU A 50 -14.04 -1.71 6.33
N LEU A 51 -15.26 -1.80 6.85
CA LEU A 51 -15.80 -3.04 7.43
C LEU A 51 -15.88 -4.17 6.40
N THR A 52 -16.39 -3.90 5.21
CA THR A 52 -16.45 -4.89 4.12
C THR A 52 -15.04 -5.39 3.75
N MET A 53 -14.04 -4.51 3.72
CA MET A 53 -12.66 -4.93 3.41
C MET A 53 -12.02 -5.75 4.54
N LEU A 54 -12.41 -5.51 5.81
CA LEU A 54 -12.02 -6.39 6.92
C LEU A 54 -12.70 -7.77 6.81
N GLU A 55 -13.96 -7.83 6.36
CA GLU A 55 -14.65 -9.10 6.08
C GLU A 55 -13.94 -9.87 4.95
N VAL A 56 -13.52 -9.17 3.88
CA VAL A 56 -12.72 -9.77 2.80
C VAL A 56 -11.40 -10.33 3.33
N LEU A 57 -10.69 -9.56 4.17
CA LEU A 57 -9.45 -10.01 4.82
C LEU A 57 -9.67 -11.31 5.61
N LEU A 58 -10.71 -11.36 6.46
CA LEU A 58 -11.05 -12.55 7.24
C LEU A 58 -11.55 -13.72 6.37
N ASN A 59 -12.16 -13.42 5.23
CA ASN A 59 -12.56 -14.46 4.28
C ASN A 59 -11.33 -15.16 3.66
N TYR A 60 -10.26 -14.45 3.33
CA TYR A 60 -8.99 -15.07 2.91
C TYR A 60 -8.39 -15.94 4.02
N VAL A 61 -8.44 -15.48 5.26
CA VAL A 61 -8.01 -16.27 6.44
C VAL A 61 -8.81 -17.57 6.54
N LYS A 62 -10.13 -17.49 6.41
CA LYS A 62 -11.04 -18.65 6.44
C LYS A 62 -10.71 -19.67 5.34
N HIS A 63 -10.23 -19.22 4.19
CA HIS A 63 -9.79 -20.07 3.09
C HIS A 63 -8.32 -20.54 3.19
N GLY A 64 -7.68 -20.32 4.33
CA GLY A 64 -6.36 -20.85 4.63
C GLY A 64 -5.18 -19.92 4.31
N ALA A 65 -5.41 -18.65 3.99
CA ALA A 65 -4.31 -17.71 3.78
C ALA A 65 -3.44 -17.59 5.04
N ARG A 66 -2.13 -17.66 4.86
CA ARG A 66 -1.11 -17.48 5.90
C ARG A 66 -0.34 -16.19 5.74
N PHE A 67 -0.21 -15.72 4.50
CA PHE A 67 0.38 -14.44 4.13
C PHE A 67 -0.63 -13.68 3.29
N ILE A 68 -0.88 -12.42 3.63
CA ILE A 68 -1.78 -11.54 2.89
C ILE A 68 -0.99 -10.32 2.44
N ARG A 69 -0.89 -10.14 1.12
CA ARG A 69 -0.23 -9.01 0.50
C ARG A 69 -1.21 -7.85 0.37
N LEU A 70 -0.83 -6.72 0.92
CA LEU A 70 -1.54 -5.44 0.80
C LEU A 70 -0.93 -4.67 -0.38
N ASP A 71 -1.61 -4.75 -1.51
CA ASP A 71 -1.17 -4.17 -2.78
C ASP A 71 -1.27 -2.64 -2.75
N ALA A 72 -0.22 -1.96 -3.21
CA ALA A 72 -0.15 -0.49 -3.33
C ALA A 72 -0.66 0.27 -2.09
N ILE A 73 -0.40 -0.26 -0.91
CA ILE A 73 -1.01 0.18 0.36
C ILE A 73 -0.78 1.67 0.64
N GLY A 74 0.32 2.26 0.14
CA GLY A 74 0.63 3.68 0.33
C GLY A 74 -0.45 4.63 -0.18
N PHE A 75 -1.23 4.20 -1.16
CA PHE A 75 -2.27 5.01 -1.79
C PHE A 75 -3.68 4.80 -1.20
N LEU A 76 -3.81 4.10 -0.07
CA LEU A 76 -5.11 3.66 0.43
C LEU A 76 -6.01 4.82 0.84
N TRP A 77 -5.51 5.82 1.58
CA TRP A 77 -6.33 6.94 2.07
C TRP A 77 -6.25 8.15 1.15
N LYS A 78 -7.41 8.79 0.94
CA LYS A 78 -7.54 9.98 0.08
C LYS A 78 -7.92 11.20 0.93
N LYS A 79 -7.12 12.27 0.80
CA LYS A 79 -7.36 13.55 1.48
C LYS A 79 -6.90 14.70 0.60
N ILE A 80 -7.85 15.43 0.05
CA ILE A 80 -7.54 16.57 -0.84
C ILE A 80 -6.66 17.59 -0.10
N GLY A 81 -5.72 18.19 -0.82
CA GLY A 81 -4.71 19.09 -0.25
C GLY A 81 -3.52 18.35 0.37
N THR A 82 -3.37 17.05 0.09
CA THR A 82 -2.21 16.25 0.49
C THR A 82 -1.70 15.42 -0.69
N THR A 83 -0.58 14.74 -0.49
CA THR A 83 -0.04 13.78 -1.47
C THR A 83 -0.93 12.56 -1.69
N CYS A 84 -1.91 12.29 -0.83
CA CYS A 84 -2.71 11.06 -0.78
C CYS A 84 -1.84 9.79 -0.76
N MET A 85 -0.65 9.88 -0.17
CA MET A 85 0.30 8.79 -0.08
C MET A 85 0.94 8.75 1.31
N HIS A 86 1.05 7.58 1.91
CA HIS A 86 1.62 7.35 3.25
C HIS A 86 0.99 8.21 4.35
N LEU A 87 -0.31 8.51 4.23
CA LEU A 87 -0.99 9.33 5.23
C LEU A 87 -1.12 8.59 6.57
N PRO A 88 -1.18 9.31 7.70
CA PRO A 88 -1.39 8.68 9.01
C PRO A 88 -2.62 7.77 9.03
N GLU A 89 -3.69 8.16 8.35
CA GLU A 89 -4.91 7.37 8.22
C GLU A 89 -4.68 6.04 7.48
N THR A 90 -3.75 6.00 6.51
CA THR A 90 -3.34 4.74 5.85
C THR A 90 -2.71 3.79 6.86
N HIS A 91 -1.77 4.27 7.68
CA HIS A 91 -1.15 3.48 8.75
C HIS A 91 -2.19 3.00 9.77
N GLN A 92 -3.14 3.85 10.16
CA GLN A 92 -4.22 3.45 11.07
C GLN A 92 -5.08 2.31 10.52
N VAL A 93 -5.35 2.30 9.22
CA VAL A 93 -6.07 1.17 8.59
C VAL A 93 -5.23 -0.10 8.60
N VAL A 94 -3.94 -0.03 8.33
CA VAL A 94 -3.03 -1.20 8.42
C VAL A 94 -2.96 -1.71 9.86
N GLN A 95 -2.88 -0.81 10.84
CA GLN A 95 -2.91 -1.14 12.27
C GLN A 95 -4.22 -1.83 12.65
N LEU A 96 -5.35 -1.35 12.14
CA LEU A 96 -6.65 -1.99 12.36
C LEU A 96 -6.70 -3.40 11.76
N MET A 97 -6.23 -3.58 10.53
CA MET A 97 -6.13 -4.91 9.90
C MET A 97 -5.25 -5.85 10.75
N ARG A 98 -4.11 -5.37 11.25
CA ARG A 98 -3.25 -6.15 12.13
C ARG A 98 -3.93 -6.49 13.45
N ALA A 99 -4.61 -5.55 14.08
CA ALA A 99 -5.34 -5.76 15.32
C ALA A 99 -6.44 -6.84 15.16
N VAL A 100 -7.22 -6.76 14.08
CA VAL A 100 -8.25 -7.76 13.75
C VAL A 100 -7.62 -9.14 13.56
N LEU A 101 -6.50 -9.25 12.83
CA LEU A 101 -5.80 -10.52 12.64
C LEU A 101 -5.19 -11.03 13.95
N ASN A 102 -4.67 -10.17 14.82
CA ASN A 102 -4.16 -10.59 16.13
C ASN A 102 -5.23 -11.26 17.00
N LEU A 103 -6.49 -10.83 16.87
CA LEU A 103 -7.62 -11.42 17.58
C LEU A 103 -8.15 -12.69 16.93
N ALA A 104 -8.28 -12.70 15.60
CA ALA A 104 -8.96 -13.76 14.86
C ALA A 104 -8.02 -14.86 14.36
N ALA A 105 -6.78 -14.52 13.98
CA ALA A 105 -5.82 -15.41 13.35
C ALA A 105 -4.38 -14.89 13.52
N PRO A 106 -3.80 -14.92 14.73
CA PRO A 106 -2.51 -14.30 15.05
C PRO A 106 -1.34 -14.86 14.23
N GLN A 107 -1.48 -16.07 13.67
CA GLN A 107 -0.48 -16.72 12.82
C GLN A 107 -0.44 -16.16 11.40
N VAL A 108 -1.44 -15.37 10.96
CA VAL A 108 -1.48 -14.76 9.64
C VAL A 108 -0.62 -13.50 9.61
N GLN A 109 0.20 -13.39 8.58
CA GLN A 109 1.15 -12.29 8.43
C GLN A 109 0.74 -11.36 7.29
N LEU A 110 0.95 -10.07 7.50
CA LEU A 110 0.76 -9.05 6.48
C LEU A 110 2.10 -8.72 5.81
N ILE A 111 2.06 -8.54 4.51
CA ILE A 111 3.16 -8.03 3.72
C ILE A 111 2.69 -6.82 2.91
N THR A 112 3.33 -5.68 3.09
CA THR A 112 2.99 -4.48 2.32
C THR A 112 3.81 -4.39 1.04
N GLU A 113 3.17 -3.88 0.00
CA GLU A 113 3.80 -3.61 -1.28
C GLU A 113 3.71 -2.11 -1.57
N THR A 114 4.87 -1.45 -1.56
CA THR A 114 5.05 -0.05 -1.96
C THR A 114 6.42 0.11 -2.59
N ASN A 115 6.47 0.59 -3.83
CA ASN A 115 7.72 0.91 -4.52
C ASN A 115 8.08 2.39 -4.28
N VAL A 116 8.69 2.66 -3.15
CA VAL A 116 8.96 3.99 -2.60
C VAL A 116 10.35 4.03 -1.96
N PRO A 117 10.87 5.21 -1.58
CA PRO A 117 12.11 5.31 -0.82
C PRO A 117 12.12 4.41 0.41
N HIS A 118 13.30 3.94 0.80
CA HIS A 118 13.48 2.93 1.85
C HIS A 118 12.78 3.29 3.17
N LEU A 119 12.92 4.55 3.62
CA LEU A 119 12.33 5.00 4.88
C LEU A 119 10.80 4.93 4.86
N ASP A 120 10.17 5.33 3.76
CA ASP A 120 8.71 5.23 3.60
C ASP A 120 8.26 3.78 3.54
N ASN A 121 9.05 2.91 2.88
CA ASN A 121 8.73 1.49 2.79
C ASN A 121 8.78 0.81 4.16
N ILE A 122 9.84 1.03 4.94
CA ILE A 122 9.98 0.40 6.27
C ILE A 122 9.06 1.00 7.33
N SER A 123 8.44 2.18 7.08
CA SER A 123 7.46 2.77 7.99
C SER A 123 6.27 1.84 8.26
N TYR A 124 5.96 0.94 7.29
CA TYR A 124 4.88 -0.07 7.43
C TYR A 124 5.19 -1.24 8.37
N PHE A 125 6.38 -1.28 8.97
CA PHE A 125 6.59 -2.12 10.16
C PHE A 125 5.93 -1.50 11.41
N GLY A 126 5.58 -0.21 11.37
CA GLY A 126 5.04 0.52 12.51
C GLY A 126 6.04 0.51 13.67
N ASN A 127 5.60 0.03 14.82
CA ASN A 127 6.47 -0.20 15.98
C ASN A 127 7.08 -1.63 16.01
N GLY A 128 7.08 -2.33 14.89
CA GLY A 128 7.54 -3.72 14.77
C GLY A 128 6.48 -4.78 15.11
N LYS A 129 5.28 -4.39 15.58
CA LYS A 129 4.23 -5.33 16.03
C LYS A 129 2.82 -4.95 15.57
N ASN A 130 2.58 -3.67 15.33
CA ASN A 130 1.23 -3.14 15.13
C ASN A 130 0.82 -2.95 13.67
N GLU A 131 1.72 -3.18 12.71
CA GLU A 131 1.44 -3.11 11.27
C GLU A 131 1.86 -4.40 10.56
N ALA A 132 2.56 -4.31 9.42
CA ALA A 132 2.99 -5.48 8.65
C ALA A 132 4.24 -6.15 9.25
N GLN A 133 4.35 -7.46 9.06
CA GLN A 133 5.53 -8.24 9.43
C GLN A 133 6.58 -8.24 8.33
N PHE A 134 6.15 -7.94 7.09
CA PHE A 134 7.03 -7.90 5.93
C PHE A 134 6.71 -6.67 5.08
N VAL A 135 7.74 -6.14 4.45
CA VAL A 135 7.64 -5.12 3.40
C VAL A 135 8.40 -5.61 2.17
N TYR A 136 7.91 -5.31 0.97
CA TYR A 136 8.63 -5.64 -0.26
C TYR A 136 9.93 -4.86 -0.36
N ASN A 137 10.95 -5.52 -0.90
CA ASN A 137 12.23 -4.89 -1.18
C ASN A 137 12.43 -4.76 -2.68
N PHE A 138 12.17 -3.57 -3.21
CA PHE A 138 12.30 -3.29 -4.64
C PHE A 138 13.74 -3.00 -5.08
N SER A 139 14.65 -2.70 -4.14
CA SER A 139 16.06 -2.45 -4.47
C SER A 139 16.86 -3.73 -4.68
N LEU A 140 16.53 -4.81 -3.98
CA LEU A 140 17.27 -6.07 -4.02
C LEU A 140 17.33 -6.71 -5.43
N PRO A 141 16.22 -6.86 -6.16
CA PRO A 141 16.25 -7.51 -7.48
C PRO A 141 17.16 -6.81 -8.50
N PRO A 142 17.06 -5.49 -8.73
CA PRO A 142 17.94 -4.82 -9.70
C PRO A 142 19.41 -4.79 -9.24
N LEU A 143 19.69 -4.67 -7.95
CA LEU A 143 21.06 -4.73 -7.43
C LEU A 143 21.68 -6.12 -7.60
N THR A 144 20.89 -7.17 -7.36
CA THR A 144 21.33 -8.55 -7.59
C THR A 144 21.59 -8.81 -9.08
N ALA A 145 20.67 -8.39 -9.95
CA ALA A 145 20.86 -8.53 -11.41
C ALA A 145 22.11 -7.77 -11.88
N HIS A 146 22.31 -6.53 -11.39
CA HIS A 146 23.52 -5.75 -11.69
C HIS A 146 24.79 -6.48 -11.24
N ALA A 147 24.81 -6.99 -10.01
CA ALA A 147 26.00 -7.69 -9.47
C ALA A 147 26.36 -8.91 -10.32
N ILE A 148 25.37 -9.70 -10.76
CA ILE A 148 25.60 -10.88 -11.61
C ILE A 148 26.10 -10.46 -13.01
N LEU A 149 25.39 -9.52 -13.66
CA LEU A 149 25.70 -9.12 -15.03
C LEU A 149 27.04 -8.40 -15.16
N ARG A 150 27.43 -7.64 -14.15
CA ARG A 150 28.71 -6.89 -14.12
C ARG A 150 29.83 -7.64 -13.43
N GLN A 151 29.55 -8.80 -12.82
CA GLN A 151 30.51 -9.55 -11.97
C GLN A 151 31.11 -8.67 -10.87
N ASP A 152 30.31 -7.72 -10.35
CA ASP A 152 30.71 -6.76 -9.33
C ASP A 152 29.57 -6.57 -8.31
N ALA A 153 29.79 -7.01 -7.09
CA ALA A 153 28.82 -6.93 -6.00
C ALA A 153 29.00 -5.68 -5.10
N SER A 154 29.85 -4.72 -5.46
CA SER A 154 30.16 -3.56 -4.61
C SER A 154 28.91 -2.74 -4.28
N TYR A 155 28.06 -2.42 -5.25
CA TYR A 155 26.82 -1.70 -5.00
C TYR A 155 25.83 -2.49 -4.14
N LEU A 156 25.68 -3.80 -4.38
CA LEU A 156 24.83 -4.67 -3.58
C LEU A 156 25.32 -4.72 -2.12
N SER A 157 26.62 -4.87 -1.92
CA SER A 157 27.24 -4.93 -0.59
C SER A 157 27.11 -3.60 0.16
N GLN A 158 27.36 -2.48 -0.51
CA GLN A 158 27.20 -1.15 0.06
C GLN A 158 25.75 -0.88 0.48
N TRP A 159 24.79 -1.23 -0.38
CA TRP A 159 23.36 -1.11 -0.08
C TRP A 159 22.99 -2.00 1.11
N ALA A 160 23.40 -3.27 1.12
CA ALA A 160 23.10 -4.21 2.19
C ALA A 160 23.65 -3.75 3.55
N ALA A 161 24.85 -3.15 3.56
CA ALA A 161 25.43 -2.58 4.78
C ALA A 161 24.68 -1.33 5.29
N GLY A 162 23.97 -0.63 4.41
CA GLY A 162 23.18 0.56 4.74
C GLY A 162 21.73 0.28 5.14
N ILE A 163 21.26 -0.98 5.06
CA ILE A 163 19.89 -1.29 5.48
C ILE A 163 19.77 -1.17 6.99
N THR A 164 18.89 -0.27 7.44
CA THR A 164 18.55 -0.16 8.85
C THR A 164 17.51 -1.23 9.19
N PRO A 165 17.78 -2.13 10.16
CA PRO A 165 16.78 -3.06 10.63
C PRO A 165 15.63 -2.30 11.30
N PRO A 166 14.39 -2.86 11.30
CA PRO A 166 13.29 -2.27 12.05
C PRO A 166 13.70 -2.12 13.51
N SER A 167 13.37 -0.97 14.11
CA SER A 167 13.60 -0.75 15.54
C SER A 167 12.82 -1.81 16.33
N SER A 168 13.53 -2.60 17.10
CA SER A 168 12.98 -3.61 18.03
C SER A 168 12.26 -2.94 19.20
#